data_71194f57524868f89af2dcc9a666d5c3
#
_entry.id   71194f57524868f89af2dcc9a666d5c3
#
_cell.length_a   1.000
_cell.length_b   1.000
_cell.length_c   1.000
_cell.angle_alpha   90.00
_cell.angle_beta   90.00
_cell.angle_gamma   90.00
#
_symmetry.space_group_name_H-M   'P 1'
#
loop_
_entity.id
_entity.type
_entity.pdbx_description
1 polymer ?
#
loop_
_entity_poly.entity_id
_entity_poly.type
_entity_poly.pdbx_seq_one_letter_code
_entity_poly.pdbx_strand_id
1 'polypeptide(L)'
;MTKEMYDVVIVGGGPAGLYSSFSCGMRQLNVKLIEASATLGGRLPLYQEQFIWDLGGAQGQLASDIAANLIAGAKQFPTEIVLDQKVEKIRKEETGFSLTTQDNLTTYAKTVILASSLGIIQPRKLKIAGSDSYSNLHYLVVDVIKFRAYANQTVLLYGNPDSISDYVILLQNVAKSVILVTKKSELPNSEKFLDNVSIFTKTELTSLNADEQIISSVTLSDGQELLVSHVFVHLGMKREASAITFDNFEVATVDQHGHAFIQNQSDTTTDVPGLFVVGDLGGYSGKNYMLAACLAEGAEAAAQVAIHLDETAQRQLIVSTHNDIFKEKNDARRLTYFN
;
A
#
# COMPACT_ATOMS: atom_id res chain seq x y z
N MET A 1 -26.06 12.55 23.57
CA MET A 1 -24.77 12.90 23.00
C MET A 1 -24.94 12.94 21.50
N THR A 2 -24.74 14.08 20.86
CA THR A 2 -24.72 14.17 19.39
C THR A 2 -23.56 13.33 18.90
N LYS A 3 -23.83 12.34 18.06
CA LYS A 3 -22.81 11.51 17.43
C LYS A 3 -21.93 12.43 16.56
N GLU A 4 -20.63 12.40 16.75
CA GLU A 4 -19.70 13.11 15.85
C GLU A 4 -19.85 12.52 14.45
N MET A 5 -20.15 13.37 13.48
CA MET A 5 -20.43 12.97 12.11
C MET A 5 -19.45 13.67 11.17
N TYR A 6 -18.67 12.88 10.44
CA TYR A 6 -17.74 13.38 9.43
C TYR A 6 -18.50 13.71 8.13
N ASP A 7 -18.01 14.66 7.38
CA ASP A 7 -18.52 14.91 6.03
C ASP A 7 -18.21 13.71 5.12
N VAL A 8 -17.00 13.15 5.28
CA VAL A 8 -16.57 11.97 4.54
C VAL A 8 -15.68 11.07 5.38
N VAL A 9 -15.93 9.76 5.33
CA VAL A 9 -14.99 8.74 5.79
C VAL A 9 -14.38 8.07 4.57
N ILE A 10 -13.04 8.02 4.53
CA ILE A 10 -12.25 7.36 3.49
C ILE A 10 -11.77 6.03 4.04
N VAL A 11 -12.08 4.93 3.35
CA VAL A 11 -11.66 3.58 3.72
C VAL A 11 -10.51 3.14 2.85
N GLY A 12 -9.30 3.11 3.42
CA GLY A 12 -8.06 2.75 2.77
C GLY A 12 -7.10 3.92 2.59
N GLY A 13 -5.88 3.76 3.09
CA GLY A 13 -4.78 4.73 3.09
C GLY A 13 -3.76 4.51 1.97
N GLY A 14 -4.18 3.91 0.84
CA GLY A 14 -3.38 3.83 -0.38
C GLY A 14 -3.36 5.13 -1.16
N PRO A 15 -2.69 5.18 -2.33
CA PRO A 15 -2.56 6.40 -3.13
C PRO A 15 -3.89 7.09 -3.44
N ALA A 16 -4.92 6.32 -3.81
CA ALA A 16 -6.25 6.86 -4.09
C ALA A 16 -6.88 7.52 -2.85
N GLY A 17 -6.86 6.82 -1.70
CA GLY A 17 -7.43 7.35 -0.45
C GLY A 17 -6.66 8.54 0.09
N LEU A 18 -5.33 8.53 0.02
CA LEU A 18 -4.49 9.67 0.43
C LEU A 18 -4.75 10.90 -0.41
N TYR A 19 -4.89 10.73 -1.73
CA TYR A 19 -5.18 11.85 -2.61
C TYR A 19 -6.64 12.33 -2.49
N SER A 20 -7.58 11.41 -2.22
CA SER A 20 -8.96 11.77 -1.83
C SER A 20 -8.98 12.63 -0.57
N SER A 21 -8.20 12.23 0.45
CA SER A 21 -8.07 12.97 1.72
C SER A 21 -7.55 14.39 1.49
N PHE A 22 -6.46 14.53 0.72
CA PHE A 22 -5.92 15.83 0.33
C PHE A 22 -6.97 16.68 -0.41
N SER A 23 -7.66 16.10 -1.39
CA SER A 23 -8.63 16.80 -2.22
C SER A 23 -9.90 17.21 -1.45
N CYS A 24 -10.34 16.38 -0.50
CA CYS A 24 -11.42 16.73 0.44
C CYS A 24 -10.99 17.86 1.39
N GLY A 25 -9.74 17.81 1.87
CA GLY A 25 -9.16 18.88 2.70
C GLY A 25 -9.08 20.23 1.97
N MET A 26 -8.73 20.23 0.68
CA MET A 26 -8.79 21.43 -0.16
C MET A 26 -10.21 22.03 -0.28
N ARG A 27 -11.24 21.23 -0.05
CA ARG A 27 -12.65 21.63 0.00
C ARG A 27 -13.15 21.94 1.40
N GLN A 28 -12.24 21.92 2.40
CA GLN A 28 -12.53 22.18 3.83
C GLN A 28 -13.56 21.21 4.42
N LEU A 29 -13.64 19.99 3.90
CA LEU A 29 -14.50 18.94 4.43
C LEU A 29 -13.89 18.36 5.71
N ASN A 30 -14.74 17.92 6.64
CA ASN A 30 -14.34 17.18 7.84
C ASN A 30 -14.10 15.70 7.45
N VAL A 31 -12.83 15.29 7.46
CA VAL A 31 -12.35 14.02 6.89
C VAL A 31 -11.83 13.08 7.97
N LYS A 32 -12.26 11.81 7.92
CA LYS A 32 -11.59 10.71 8.61
C LYS A 32 -11.13 9.68 7.58
N LEU A 33 -9.88 9.22 7.73
CA LEU A 33 -9.30 8.14 6.95
C LEU A 33 -9.03 6.94 7.84
N ILE A 34 -9.55 5.78 7.47
CA ILE A 34 -9.37 4.52 8.21
C ILE A 34 -8.58 3.55 7.34
N GLU A 35 -7.42 3.11 7.85
CA GLU A 35 -6.51 2.18 7.18
C GLU A 35 -6.36 0.89 8.01
N ALA A 36 -6.47 -0.24 7.33
CA ALA A 36 -6.37 -1.56 7.95
C ALA A 36 -4.93 -1.93 8.35
N SER A 37 -3.93 -1.34 7.71
CA SER A 37 -2.52 -1.58 7.99
C SER A 37 -1.98 -0.60 9.03
N ALA A 38 -0.86 -0.97 9.68
CA ALA A 38 -0.12 -0.10 10.59
C ALA A 38 0.55 1.10 9.87
N THR A 39 0.60 1.08 8.53
CA THR A 39 1.27 2.09 7.73
C THR A 39 0.42 2.53 6.54
N LEU A 40 0.56 3.80 6.17
CA LEU A 40 -0.05 4.37 4.98
C LEU A 40 0.78 4.07 3.72
N GLY A 41 0.19 4.29 2.54
CA GLY A 41 0.85 4.15 1.25
C GLY A 41 0.34 2.97 0.41
N GLY A 42 -0.53 2.13 0.98
CA GLY A 42 -1.14 1.01 0.29
C GLY A 42 -0.11 -0.01 -0.20
N ARG A 43 0.02 -0.18 -1.53
CA ARG A 43 0.99 -1.09 -2.14
C ARG A 43 2.37 -0.47 -2.41
N LEU A 44 2.51 0.85 -2.37
CA LEU A 44 3.80 1.50 -2.64
C LEU A 44 4.93 1.03 -1.72
N PRO A 45 4.72 0.80 -0.41
CA PRO A 45 5.74 0.23 0.47
C PRO A 45 6.23 -1.17 0.07
N LEU A 46 5.47 -1.93 -0.72
CA LEU A 46 5.90 -3.24 -1.23
C LEU A 46 6.94 -3.12 -2.37
N TYR A 47 7.04 -1.95 -2.97
CA TYR A 47 7.93 -1.64 -4.08
C TYR A 47 8.82 -0.44 -3.76
N GLN A 48 9.02 -0.13 -2.48
CA GLN A 48 9.59 1.15 -1.99
C GLN A 48 10.89 1.57 -2.68
N GLU A 49 11.63 0.63 -3.26
CA GLU A 49 12.92 0.85 -3.90
C GLU A 49 12.91 0.73 -5.40
N GLN A 50 11.73 0.45 -5.97
CA GLN A 50 11.57 0.47 -7.40
C GLN A 50 11.32 1.91 -7.87
N PHE A 51 11.96 2.25 -8.98
CA PHE A 51 11.74 3.52 -9.64
C PHE A 51 10.43 3.50 -10.43
N ILE A 52 9.57 4.47 -10.18
CA ILE A 52 8.31 4.64 -10.88
C ILE A 52 8.53 5.63 -12.03
N TRP A 53 8.25 5.18 -13.26
CA TRP A 53 8.47 5.97 -14.47
C TRP A 53 7.19 6.47 -15.13
N ASP A 54 6.05 5.88 -14.80
CA ASP A 54 4.74 6.09 -15.41
C ASP A 54 3.84 7.07 -14.64
N LEU A 55 4.39 7.80 -13.65
CA LEU A 55 3.70 8.88 -12.96
C LEU A 55 4.22 10.24 -13.44
N GLY A 56 3.36 10.98 -14.15
CA GLY A 56 3.67 12.33 -14.64
C GLY A 56 4.11 13.27 -13.50
N GLY A 57 5.25 13.97 -13.70
CA GLY A 57 5.82 14.86 -12.69
C GLY A 57 6.65 14.17 -11.60
N ALA A 58 6.72 12.83 -11.59
CA ALA A 58 7.49 12.04 -10.63
C ALA A 58 8.33 10.92 -11.30
N GLN A 59 8.67 11.10 -12.58
CA GLN A 59 9.44 10.11 -13.34
C GLN A 59 10.78 9.81 -12.67
N GLY A 60 11.06 8.53 -12.47
CA GLY A 60 12.30 8.06 -11.87
C GLY A 60 12.42 8.32 -10.37
N GLN A 61 11.34 8.63 -9.68
CA GLN A 61 11.31 8.66 -8.22
C GLN A 61 11.11 7.26 -7.65
N LEU A 62 11.63 7.03 -6.45
CA LEU A 62 11.37 5.80 -5.71
C LEU A 62 9.89 5.74 -5.28
N ALA A 63 9.33 4.55 -5.27
CA ALA A 63 7.96 4.34 -4.77
C ALA A 63 7.79 4.79 -3.31
N SER A 64 8.85 4.65 -2.49
CA SER A 64 8.89 5.19 -1.11
C SER A 64 8.74 6.70 -1.06
N ASP A 65 9.40 7.44 -1.96
CA ASP A 65 9.34 8.91 -1.99
C ASP A 65 7.95 9.39 -2.45
N ILE A 66 7.38 8.70 -3.43
CA ILE A 66 6.02 8.96 -3.89
C ILE A 66 5.02 8.71 -2.74
N ALA A 67 5.17 7.60 -1.99
CA ALA A 67 4.34 7.31 -0.84
C ALA A 67 4.47 8.41 0.23
N ALA A 68 5.69 8.81 0.57
CA ALA A 68 5.96 9.87 1.54
C ALA A 68 5.32 11.21 1.13
N ASN A 69 5.41 11.57 -0.16
CA ASN A 69 4.80 12.77 -0.71
C ASN A 69 3.26 12.74 -0.62
N LEU A 70 2.63 11.61 -0.94
CA LEU A 70 1.18 11.44 -0.83
C LEU A 70 0.71 11.51 0.63
N ILE A 71 1.44 10.88 1.55
CA ILE A 71 1.16 10.95 2.99
C ILE A 71 1.30 12.39 3.51
N ALA A 72 2.37 13.08 3.12
CA ALA A 72 2.57 14.48 3.48
C ALA A 72 1.46 15.37 2.91
N GLY A 73 1.00 15.08 1.69
CA GLY A 73 -0.16 15.74 1.07
C GLY A 73 -1.44 15.57 1.89
N ALA A 74 -1.80 14.35 2.23
CA ALA A 74 -3.00 14.05 3.03
C ALA A 74 -2.97 14.73 4.41
N LYS A 75 -1.78 14.87 5.00
CA LYS A 75 -1.57 15.54 6.30
C LYS A 75 -1.52 17.08 6.21
N GLN A 76 -1.68 17.67 5.02
CA GLN A 76 -1.73 19.14 4.87
C GLN A 76 -2.95 19.78 5.56
N PHE A 77 -4.01 19.00 5.72
CA PHE A 77 -5.27 19.42 6.29
C PHE A 77 -5.60 18.61 7.55
N PRO A 78 -6.49 19.11 8.42
CA PRO A 78 -6.94 18.38 9.60
C PRO A 78 -7.75 17.13 9.18
N THR A 79 -7.05 16.03 8.95
CA THR A 79 -7.65 14.72 8.69
C THR A 79 -7.39 13.83 9.88
N GLU A 80 -8.44 13.24 10.46
CA GLU A 80 -8.27 12.18 11.44
C GLU A 80 -7.85 10.90 10.72
N ILE A 81 -6.65 10.40 11.00
CA ILE A 81 -6.10 9.18 10.41
C ILE A 81 -6.04 8.11 11.48
N VAL A 82 -6.72 6.98 11.23
CA VAL A 82 -6.75 5.82 12.12
C VAL A 82 -6.11 4.64 11.40
N LEU A 83 -5.07 4.06 12.00
CA LEU A 83 -4.34 2.91 11.48
C LEU A 83 -4.71 1.63 12.25
N ASP A 84 -4.32 0.48 11.73
CA ASP A 84 -4.60 -0.85 12.31
C ASP A 84 -6.10 -1.09 12.54
N GLN A 85 -6.95 -0.46 11.74
CA GLN A 85 -8.40 -0.57 11.84
C GLN A 85 -9.01 -0.98 10.51
N LYS A 86 -9.38 -2.26 10.41
CA LYS A 86 -10.07 -2.80 9.23
C LYS A 86 -11.56 -2.51 9.34
N VAL A 87 -12.11 -1.77 8.39
CA VAL A 87 -13.57 -1.61 8.25
C VAL A 87 -14.15 -2.93 7.75
N GLU A 88 -15.04 -3.52 8.50
CA GLU A 88 -15.69 -4.80 8.17
C GLU A 88 -17.15 -4.64 7.76
N LYS A 89 -17.81 -3.59 8.24
CA LYS A 89 -19.23 -3.37 7.98
C LYS A 89 -19.53 -1.90 7.69
N ILE A 90 -20.36 -1.67 6.70
CA ILE A 90 -20.96 -0.38 6.39
C ILE A 90 -22.47 -0.54 6.38
N ARG A 91 -23.15 0.35 7.08
CA ARG A 91 -24.62 0.40 7.17
C ARG A 91 -25.11 1.76 6.73
N LYS A 92 -26.19 1.80 5.95
CA LYS A 92 -26.86 3.04 5.59
C LYS A 92 -27.76 3.49 6.76
N GLU A 93 -27.61 4.74 7.13
CA GLU A 93 -28.40 5.40 8.16
C GLU A 93 -29.43 6.37 7.52
N GLU A 94 -30.31 6.99 8.31
CA GLU A 94 -31.22 8.01 7.80
C GLU A 94 -30.48 9.19 7.13
N THR A 95 -29.34 9.58 7.70
CA THR A 95 -28.48 10.64 7.20
C THR A 95 -27.05 10.15 7.04
N GLY A 96 -26.74 9.45 5.94
CA GLY A 96 -25.39 8.97 5.66
C GLY A 96 -25.15 7.51 6.05
N PHE A 97 -24.01 7.22 6.68
CA PHE A 97 -23.53 5.87 6.93
C PHE A 97 -22.92 5.71 8.31
N SER A 98 -22.96 4.48 8.83
CA SER A 98 -22.13 4.04 9.94
C SER A 98 -21.15 2.97 9.46
N LEU A 99 -19.88 3.10 9.87
CA LEU A 99 -18.81 2.17 9.54
C LEU A 99 -18.31 1.52 10.83
N THR A 100 -18.27 0.19 10.86
CA THR A 100 -17.79 -0.58 12.01
C THR A 100 -16.50 -1.29 11.65
N THR A 101 -15.50 -1.16 12.51
CA THR A 101 -14.21 -1.82 12.35
C THR A 101 -14.15 -3.18 13.04
N GLN A 102 -13.09 -3.94 12.80
CA GLN A 102 -12.82 -5.24 13.43
C GLN A 102 -12.86 -5.20 14.97
N ASP A 103 -12.52 -4.07 15.57
CA ASP A 103 -12.55 -3.88 17.03
C ASP A 103 -13.89 -3.31 17.53
N ASN A 104 -14.93 -3.40 16.70
CA ASN A 104 -16.28 -2.88 16.97
C ASN A 104 -16.35 -1.36 17.22
N LEU A 105 -15.36 -0.60 16.74
CA LEU A 105 -15.44 0.85 16.76
C LEU A 105 -16.35 1.34 15.64
N THR A 106 -17.31 2.21 15.97
CA THR A 106 -18.26 2.75 15.00
C THR A 106 -18.00 4.22 14.73
N THR A 107 -17.89 4.57 13.46
CA THR A 107 -17.74 5.94 12.95
C THR A 107 -18.96 6.31 12.10
N TYR A 108 -19.44 7.55 12.18
CA TYR A 108 -20.56 8.05 11.40
C TYR A 108 -20.10 9.09 10.37
N ALA A 109 -20.61 9.00 9.15
CA ALA A 109 -20.28 9.89 8.05
C ALA A 109 -21.49 10.20 7.18
N LYS A 110 -21.55 11.40 6.61
CA LYS A 110 -22.54 11.75 5.59
C LYS A 110 -22.28 11.01 4.28
N THR A 111 -21.01 10.82 3.95
CA THR A 111 -20.54 10.16 2.71
C THR A 111 -19.37 9.23 3.01
N VAL A 112 -19.13 8.28 2.10
CA VAL A 112 -18.03 7.31 2.19
C VAL A 112 -17.29 7.24 0.86
N ILE A 113 -15.96 7.26 0.89
CA ILE A 113 -15.09 6.93 -0.24
C ILE A 113 -14.41 5.58 0.04
N LEU A 114 -14.70 4.58 -0.77
CA LEU A 114 -14.04 3.28 -0.72
C LEU A 114 -12.78 3.30 -1.58
N ALA A 115 -11.62 3.21 -0.92
CA ALA A 115 -10.28 3.20 -1.51
C ALA A 115 -9.46 1.97 -1.09
N SER A 116 -10.13 0.89 -0.62
CA SER A 116 -9.51 -0.27 0.03
C SER A 116 -8.88 -1.27 -0.95
N SER A 117 -8.88 -0.97 -2.26
CA SER A 117 -8.41 -1.91 -3.29
C SER A 117 -9.16 -3.27 -3.19
N LEU A 118 -8.61 -4.32 -3.77
CA LEU A 118 -9.17 -5.68 -3.69
C LEU A 118 -8.70 -6.44 -2.43
N GLY A 119 -8.31 -5.74 -1.39
CA GLY A 119 -7.87 -6.33 -0.13
C GLY A 119 -6.41 -6.07 0.21
N ILE A 120 -6.00 -6.55 1.39
CA ILE A 120 -4.66 -6.38 1.92
C ILE A 120 -3.72 -7.37 1.23
N ILE A 121 -2.61 -6.87 0.70
CA ILE A 121 -1.54 -7.69 0.12
C ILE A 121 -0.43 -7.82 1.14
N GLN A 122 -0.11 -9.06 1.51
CA GLN A 122 0.96 -9.38 2.46
C GLN A 122 1.92 -10.40 1.86
N PRO A 123 3.21 -10.37 2.21
CA PRO A 123 4.14 -11.43 1.80
C PRO A 123 3.74 -12.76 2.42
N ARG A 124 3.88 -13.84 1.64
CA ARG A 124 3.72 -15.19 2.18
C ARG A 124 4.86 -15.50 3.11
N LYS A 125 4.53 -15.82 4.36
CA LYS A 125 5.50 -16.14 5.40
C LYS A 125 5.95 -17.60 5.36
N LEU A 126 7.10 -17.86 5.94
CA LEU A 126 7.59 -19.22 6.19
C LEU A 126 6.63 -19.97 7.13
N LYS A 127 6.45 -21.26 6.88
CA LYS A 127 5.70 -22.14 7.78
C LYS A 127 6.63 -22.81 8.79
N ILE A 128 7.54 -22.04 9.39
CA ILE A 128 8.48 -22.47 10.41
C ILE A 128 8.09 -21.77 11.72
N ALA A 129 7.93 -22.53 12.80
CA ALA A 129 7.54 -21.97 14.08
C ALA A 129 8.55 -20.89 14.55
N GLY A 130 8.03 -19.79 15.08
CA GLY A 130 8.84 -18.67 15.56
C GLY A 130 9.37 -17.72 14.46
N SER A 131 9.09 -17.97 13.18
CA SER A 131 9.63 -17.17 12.08
C SER A 131 9.20 -15.69 12.07
N ASP A 132 8.24 -15.29 12.89
CA ASP A 132 7.79 -13.90 12.99
C ASP A 132 8.57 -13.05 14.01
N SER A 133 9.46 -13.67 14.81
CA SER A 133 10.15 -13.02 15.93
C SER A 133 11.61 -12.61 15.63
N TYR A 134 12.18 -13.02 14.51
CA TYR A 134 13.59 -12.79 14.21
C TYR A 134 13.84 -11.45 13.54
N SER A 135 14.78 -10.67 14.08
CA SER A 135 15.10 -9.31 13.61
C SER A 135 15.85 -9.27 12.27
N ASN A 136 16.54 -10.36 11.91
CA ASN A 136 17.30 -10.51 10.67
C ASN A 136 16.60 -11.43 9.63
N LEU A 137 15.30 -11.73 9.83
CA LEU A 137 14.44 -12.36 8.84
C LEU A 137 13.56 -11.31 8.14
N HIS A 138 13.67 -11.24 6.84
CA HIS A 138 12.99 -10.25 6.02
C HIS A 138 12.08 -10.94 5.00
N TYR A 139 10.82 -10.50 4.93
CA TYR A 139 9.82 -11.04 3.99
C TYR A 139 9.66 -10.13 2.78
N LEU A 140 10.64 -9.71 2.19
CA LEU A 140 10.81 -9.02 0.91
C LEU A 140 12.24 -8.48 0.90
N VAL A 141 12.84 -8.43 -0.24
CA VAL A 141 14.09 -7.69 -0.41
C VAL A 141 13.69 -6.25 -0.67
N VAL A 142 13.80 -5.42 0.33
CA VAL A 142 13.05 -4.18 0.32
C VAL A 142 13.92 -2.94 0.36
N ASP A 143 15.21 -3.00 0.34
CA ASP A 143 15.97 -1.75 0.48
C ASP A 143 17.34 -1.81 -0.20
N VAL A 144 17.37 -1.55 -1.51
CA VAL A 144 18.63 -1.45 -2.28
C VAL A 144 19.54 -0.37 -1.67
N ILE A 145 18.96 0.68 -1.08
CA ILE A 145 19.72 1.74 -0.42
C ILE A 145 20.39 1.21 0.85
N LYS A 146 19.76 0.26 1.53
CA LYS A 146 20.31 -0.41 2.71
C LYS A 146 21.27 -1.56 2.36
N PHE A 147 21.44 -1.92 1.10
CA PHE A 147 22.39 -2.99 0.72
C PHE A 147 23.80 -2.75 1.26
N ARG A 148 24.22 -1.50 1.43
CA ARG A 148 25.47 -1.17 2.12
C ARG A 148 25.55 -1.69 3.55
N ALA A 149 24.40 -1.87 4.22
CA ALA A 149 24.36 -2.45 5.56
C ALA A 149 24.70 -3.95 5.55
N TYR A 150 24.58 -4.62 4.40
CA TYR A 150 24.91 -6.02 4.23
C TYR A 150 26.36 -6.25 3.76
N ALA A 151 27.16 -5.18 3.66
CA ALA A 151 28.57 -5.28 3.32
C ALA A 151 29.28 -6.21 4.30
N ASN A 152 30.14 -7.12 3.75
CA ASN A 152 30.88 -8.11 4.51
C ASN A 152 30.03 -9.16 5.28
N GLN A 153 28.73 -9.27 4.97
CA GLN A 153 27.81 -10.23 5.58
C GLN A 153 27.46 -11.37 4.62
N THR A 154 27.02 -12.50 5.17
CA THR A 154 26.45 -13.62 4.42
C THR A 154 24.95 -13.47 4.37
N VAL A 155 24.41 -13.27 3.17
CA VAL A 155 22.98 -13.02 2.94
C VAL A 155 22.37 -14.22 2.24
N LEU A 156 21.29 -14.77 2.79
CA LEU A 156 20.53 -15.84 2.16
C LEU A 156 19.24 -15.29 1.56
N LEU A 157 18.96 -15.68 0.31
CA LEU A 157 17.69 -15.45 -0.38
C LEU A 157 16.98 -16.78 -0.59
N TYR A 158 15.75 -16.90 -0.10
CA TYR A 158 14.90 -18.07 -0.28
C TYR A 158 13.60 -17.72 -1.00
N GLY A 159 13.33 -18.37 -2.13
CA GLY A 159 12.07 -18.15 -2.82
C GLY A 159 11.99 -18.59 -4.27
N ASN A 160 11.11 -17.93 -5.04
CA ASN A 160 10.97 -18.16 -6.47
C ASN A 160 12.12 -17.47 -7.22
N PRO A 161 12.92 -18.21 -8.01
CA PRO A 161 14.06 -17.66 -8.76
C PRO A 161 13.70 -16.48 -9.66
N ASP A 162 12.55 -16.54 -10.33
CA ASP A 162 12.08 -15.44 -11.21
C ASP A 162 11.96 -14.10 -10.48
N SER A 163 11.74 -14.16 -9.16
CA SER A 163 11.56 -12.96 -8.34
C SER A 163 12.81 -12.56 -7.57
N ILE A 164 13.74 -13.48 -7.31
CA ILE A 164 14.91 -13.20 -6.43
C ILE A 164 16.24 -13.11 -7.17
N SER A 165 16.32 -13.57 -8.43
CA SER A 165 17.59 -13.54 -9.19
C SER A 165 18.16 -12.12 -9.38
N ASP A 166 17.31 -11.14 -9.61
CA ASP A 166 17.74 -9.74 -9.74
C ASP A 166 18.34 -9.20 -8.43
N TYR A 167 17.78 -9.62 -7.28
CA TYR A 167 18.34 -9.25 -5.98
C TYR A 167 19.68 -9.95 -5.70
N VAL A 168 19.87 -11.19 -6.16
CA VAL A 168 21.18 -11.86 -6.11
C VAL A 168 22.21 -11.04 -6.87
N ILE A 169 21.90 -10.61 -8.11
CA ILE A 169 22.79 -9.80 -8.95
C ILE A 169 23.16 -8.47 -8.27
N LEU A 170 22.26 -7.88 -7.51
CA LEU A 170 22.56 -6.64 -6.78
C LEU A 170 23.40 -6.92 -5.53
N LEU A 171 23.02 -7.90 -4.71
CA LEU A 171 23.65 -8.23 -3.43
C LEU A 171 25.05 -8.79 -3.58
N GLN A 172 25.34 -9.55 -4.64
CA GLN A 172 26.68 -10.12 -4.91
C GLN A 172 27.78 -9.05 -5.01
N ASN A 173 27.43 -7.81 -5.37
CA ASN A 173 28.38 -6.71 -5.47
C ASN A 173 28.66 -6.02 -4.12
N VAL A 174 27.93 -6.37 -3.07
CA VAL A 174 28.00 -5.70 -1.77
C VAL A 174 28.27 -6.69 -0.64
N ALA A 175 27.55 -7.81 -0.61
CA ALA A 175 27.67 -8.83 0.43
C ALA A 175 28.99 -9.60 0.33
N LYS A 176 29.47 -10.14 1.45
CA LYS A 176 30.61 -11.07 1.48
C LYS A 176 30.30 -12.32 0.68
N SER A 177 29.12 -12.89 0.89
CA SER A 177 28.60 -14.03 0.14
C SER A 177 27.09 -13.97 0.05
N VAL A 178 26.54 -14.47 -1.05
CA VAL A 178 25.10 -14.60 -1.28
C VAL A 178 24.76 -16.06 -1.43
N ILE A 179 23.76 -16.52 -0.70
CA ILE A 179 23.25 -17.90 -0.76
C ILE A 179 21.86 -17.83 -1.35
N LEU A 180 21.64 -18.49 -2.49
CA LEU A 180 20.32 -18.64 -3.10
C LEU A 180 19.78 -20.03 -2.85
N VAL A 181 18.62 -20.12 -2.22
CA VAL A 181 17.90 -21.36 -1.96
C VAL A 181 16.55 -21.36 -2.65
N THR A 182 16.24 -22.42 -3.38
CA THR A 182 14.96 -22.53 -4.10
C THR A 182 14.49 -23.99 -4.26
N LYS A 183 13.17 -24.19 -4.27
CA LYS A 183 12.55 -25.46 -4.64
C LYS A 183 12.60 -25.76 -6.14
N LYS A 184 12.86 -24.78 -6.97
CA LYS A 184 12.94 -24.92 -8.43
C LYS A 184 14.27 -25.53 -8.84
N SER A 185 14.30 -26.11 -10.06
CA SER A 185 15.53 -26.63 -10.67
C SER A 185 16.22 -25.61 -11.59
N GLU A 186 15.46 -24.67 -12.12
CA GLU A 186 15.93 -23.69 -13.08
C GLU A 186 16.13 -22.33 -12.42
N LEU A 187 17.18 -21.64 -12.85
CA LEU A 187 17.60 -20.35 -12.32
C LEU A 187 17.79 -19.36 -13.48
N PRO A 188 16.86 -18.42 -13.66
CA PRO A 188 17.06 -17.37 -14.66
C PRO A 188 18.26 -16.48 -14.27
N ASN A 189 18.98 -15.99 -15.29
CA ASN A 189 20.13 -15.11 -15.14
C ASN A 189 21.32 -15.68 -14.31
N SER A 190 21.38 -16.99 -14.08
CA SER A 190 22.46 -17.60 -13.30
C SER A 190 23.85 -17.40 -13.93
N GLU A 191 23.92 -17.16 -15.24
CA GLU A 191 25.16 -16.81 -15.96
C GLU A 191 25.74 -15.44 -15.55
N LYS A 192 24.96 -14.62 -14.84
CA LYS A 192 25.39 -13.31 -14.30
C LYS A 192 25.87 -13.38 -12.85
N PHE A 193 25.81 -14.55 -12.23
CA PHE A 193 26.19 -14.70 -10.82
C PHE A 193 27.72 -14.78 -10.69
N LEU A 194 28.26 -14.12 -9.65
CA LEU A 194 29.67 -14.10 -9.33
C LEU A 194 30.08 -15.29 -8.45
N ASP A 195 31.38 -15.48 -8.28
CA ASP A 195 31.95 -16.61 -7.51
C ASP A 195 31.54 -16.61 -6.02
N ASN A 196 31.09 -15.47 -5.48
CA ASN A 196 30.61 -15.37 -4.12
C ASN A 196 29.12 -15.76 -3.96
N VAL A 197 28.47 -16.26 -5.01
CA VAL A 197 27.10 -16.77 -4.97
C VAL A 197 27.08 -18.29 -4.89
N SER A 198 26.50 -18.83 -3.82
CA SER A 198 26.26 -20.27 -3.64
C SER A 198 24.79 -20.59 -3.93
N ILE A 199 24.54 -21.65 -4.69
CA ILE A 199 23.21 -21.98 -5.21
C ILE A 199 22.78 -23.35 -4.70
N PHE A 200 21.58 -23.42 -4.10
CA PHE A 200 20.93 -24.64 -3.62
C PHE A 200 19.55 -24.75 -4.28
N THR A 201 19.44 -25.64 -5.24
CA THR A 201 18.19 -25.93 -5.97
C THR A 201 17.49 -27.17 -5.43
N LYS A 202 16.20 -27.34 -5.74
CA LYS A 202 15.37 -28.50 -5.35
C LYS A 202 15.37 -28.74 -3.84
N THR A 203 15.56 -27.70 -3.05
CA THR A 203 15.60 -27.79 -1.59
C THR A 203 14.81 -26.67 -0.94
N GLU A 204 14.57 -26.79 0.35
CA GLU A 204 13.83 -25.79 1.12
C GLU A 204 14.43 -25.60 2.52
N LEU A 205 14.10 -24.48 3.14
CA LEU A 205 14.42 -24.22 4.54
C LEU A 205 13.49 -25.07 5.43
N THR A 206 14.06 -25.85 6.32
CA THR A 206 13.32 -26.66 7.30
C THR A 206 13.42 -26.12 8.71
N SER A 207 14.49 -25.41 9.04
CA SER A 207 14.72 -24.82 10.36
C SER A 207 15.45 -23.49 10.26
N LEU A 208 15.19 -22.62 11.22
CA LEU A 208 15.91 -21.38 11.49
C LEU A 208 16.56 -21.53 12.86
N ASN A 209 17.88 -21.55 12.90
CA ASN A 209 18.63 -21.71 14.14
C ASN A 209 19.08 -20.32 14.60
N ALA A 210 18.61 -19.91 15.75
CA ALA A 210 18.79 -18.54 16.25
C ALA A 210 19.32 -18.55 17.68
N ASP A 211 20.09 -17.52 18.00
CA ASP A 211 20.40 -17.13 19.35
C ASP A 211 19.56 -15.90 19.69
N GLU A 212 18.71 -16.02 20.71
CA GLU A 212 17.66 -15.03 21.03
C GLU A 212 16.75 -14.72 19.82
N GLN A 213 16.89 -13.54 19.23
CA GLN A 213 16.10 -13.03 18.09
C GLN A 213 16.91 -12.88 16.80
N ILE A 214 18.11 -13.46 16.74
CA ILE A 214 19.02 -13.35 15.59
C ILE A 214 19.32 -14.73 15.04
N ILE A 215 18.95 -15.00 13.80
CA ILE A 215 19.26 -16.22 13.09
C ILE A 215 20.77 -16.23 12.79
N SER A 216 21.46 -17.30 13.20
CA SER A 216 22.87 -17.54 12.92
C SER A 216 23.10 -18.58 11.82
N SER A 217 22.15 -19.53 11.67
CA SER A 217 22.18 -20.51 10.60
C SER A 217 20.78 -20.97 10.20
N VAL A 218 20.69 -21.62 9.04
CA VAL A 218 19.48 -22.27 8.55
C VAL A 218 19.77 -23.71 8.19
N THR A 219 18.79 -24.60 8.34
CA THR A 219 18.89 -26.00 7.92
C THR A 219 18.06 -26.22 6.65
N LEU A 220 18.65 -26.89 5.68
CA LEU A 220 18.01 -27.30 4.45
C LEU A 220 17.31 -28.67 4.58
N SER A 221 16.46 -29.02 3.61
CA SER A 221 15.72 -30.30 3.60
C SER A 221 16.60 -31.54 3.47
N ASP A 222 17.85 -31.41 3.02
CA ASP A 222 18.87 -32.48 2.98
C ASP A 222 19.68 -32.59 4.28
N GLY A 223 19.39 -31.75 5.28
CA GLY A 223 20.08 -31.70 6.56
C GLY A 223 21.32 -30.79 6.58
N GLN A 224 21.70 -30.19 5.46
CA GLN A 224 22.83 -29.26 5.43
C GLN A 224 22.51 -28.00 6.24
N GLU A 225 23.47 -27.54 7.04
CA GLU A 225 23.40 -26.31 7.80
C GLU A 225 24.23 -25.20 7.12
N LEU A 226 23.64 -24.02 6.94
CA LEU A 226 24.27 -22.87 6.31
C LEU A 226 24.31 -21.69 7.28
N LEU A 227 25.51 -21.16 7.53
CA LEU A 227 25.70 -19.97 8.35
C LEU A 227 25.25 -18.72 7.60
N VAL A 228 24.47 -17.87 8.24
CA VAL A 228 23.89 -16.67 7.65
C VAL A 228 23.92 -15.50 8.62
N SER A 229 23.97 -14.29 8.07
CA SER A 229 23.79 -13.05 8.82
C SER A 229 22.39 -12.47 8.64
N HIS A 230 21.80 -12.64 7.46
CA HIS A 230 20.45 -12.22 7.11
C HIS A 230 19.75 -13.24 6.22
N VAL A 231 18.44 -13.38 6.40
CA VAL A 231 17.59 -14.24 5.58
C VAL A 231 16.49 -13.41 4.94
N PHE A 232 16.43 -13.43 3.62
CA PHE A 232 15.36 -12.81 2.83
C PHE A 232 14.47 -13.89 2.22
N VAL A 233 13.18 -13.78 2.46
CA VAL A 233 12.19 -14.75 2.00
C VAL A 233 11.25 -14.11 1.00
N HIS A 234 11.17 -14.67 -0.21
CA HIS A 234 10.29 -14.22 -1.27
C HIS A 234 9.45 -15.36 -1.84
N LEU A 235 8.39 -15.72 -1.13
CA LEU A 235 7.46 -16.79 -1.50
C LEU A 235 6.22 -16.27 -2.26
N GLY A 236 6.30 -15.05 -2.79
CA GLY A 236 5.19 -14.37 -3.41
C GLY A 236 4.26 -13.71 -2.40
N MET A 237 3.17 -13.14 -2.90
CA MET A 237 2.20 -12.39 -2.12
C MET A 237 0.95 -13.22 -1.83
N LYS A 238 0.35 -12.98 -0.69
CA LYS A 238 -0.99 -13.43 -0.31
C LYS A 238 -1.91 -12.21 -0.34
N ARG A 239 -3.03 -12.33 -1.03
CA ARG A 239 -4.10 -11.34 -0.95
C ARG A 239 -5.10 -11.83 0.10
N GLU A 240 -5.35 -11.03 1.10
CA GLU A 240 -6.45 -11.20 2.02
C GLU A 240 -7.59 -10.34 1.52
N ALA A 241 -8.68 -10.97 1.07
CA ALA A 241 -9.83 -10.25 0.56
C ALA A 241 -10.39 -9.36 1.69
N SER A 242 -10.49 -8.07 1.43
CA SER A 242 -11.17 -7.13 2.32
C SER A 242 -12.65 -7.14 1.94
N ALA A 243 -13.38 -8.16 2.37
CA ALA A 243 -14.82 -8.19 2.19
C ALA A 243 -15.46 -7.22 3.19
N ILE A 244 -15.79 -6.02 2.74
CA ILE A 244 -16.66 -5.12 3.49
C ILE A 244 -18.10 -5.64 3.33
N THR A 245 -18.78 -5.88 4.44
CA THR A 245 -20.20 -6.24 4.45
C THR A 245 -21.05 -4.98 4.39
N PHE A 246 -21.93 -4.90 3.41
CA PHE A 246 -22.99 -3.88 3.34
C PHE A 246 -24.24 -4.42 4.05
N ASP A 247 -24.58 -3.85 5.23
CA ASP A 247 -25.51 -4.50 6.18
C ASP A 247 -26.99 -4.37 5.81
N ASN A 248 -27.44 -3.28 5.27
CA ASN A 248 -28.87 -3.05 4.97
C ASN A 248 -29.10 -2.45 3.58
N PHE A 249 -28.13 -2.56 2.72
CA PHE A 249 -28.20 -2.16 1.32
C PHE A 249 -27.26 -3.04 0.49
N GLU A 250 -27.49 -3.06 -0.80
CA GLU A 250 -26.64 -3.75 -1.78
C GLU A 250 -25.88 -2.73 -2.58
N VAL A 251 -24.71 -3.13 -3.08
CA VAL A 251 -23.88 -2.35 -3.98
C VAL A 251 -23.65 -3.20 -5.23
N ALA A 252 -23.92 -2.64 -6.39
CA ALA A 252 -23.70 -3.33 -7.66
C ALA A 252 -22.22 -3.70 -7.85
N THR A 253 -22.00 -4.91 -8.35
CA THR A 253 -20.65 -5.41 -8.64
C THR A 253 -20.53 -5.84 -10.08
N VAL A 254 -19.31 -5.77 -10.63
CA VAL A 254 -18.96 -6.29 -11.95
C VAL A 254 -17.79 -7.27 -11.80
N ASP A 255 -17.93 -8.45 -12.39
CA ASP A 255 -16.83 -9.42 -12.46
C ASP A 255 -15.88 -9.04 -13.59
N GLN A 256 -14.60 -8.91 -13.29
CA GLN A 256 -13.53 -8.76 -14.28
C GLN A 256 -12.37 -9.69 -13.88
N HIS A 257 -12.00 -10.59 -14.77
CA HIS A 257 -10.90 -11.54 -14.56
C HIS A 257 -11.04 -12.42 -13.30
N GLY A 258 -12.27 -12.79 -12.92
CA GLY A 258 -12.56 -13.61 -11.75
C GLY A 258 -12.48 -12.87 -10.41
N HIS A 259 -12.56 -11.53 -10.44
CA HIS A 259 -12.63 -10.69 -9.26
C HIS A 259 -13.87 -9.80 -9.32
N ALA A 260 -14.60 -9.73 -8.21
CA ALA A 260 -15.72 -8.81 -8.06
C ALA A 260 -15.19 -7.41 -7.71
N PHE A 261 -15.46 -6.46 -8.60
CA PHE A 261 -15.22 -5.02 -8.39
C PHE A 261 -16.54 -4.35 -8.05
N ILE A 262 -16.51 -3.27 -7.27
CA ILE A 262 -17.70 -2.46 -7.07
C ILE A 262 -17.95 -1.69 -8.37
N GLN A 263 -19.14 -1.85 -8.93
CA GLN A 263 -19.53 -1.12 -10.13
C GLN A 263 -19.69 0.37 -9.82
N ASN A 264 -18.99 1.20 -10.56
CA ASN A 264 -19.09 2.64 -10.44
C ASN A 264 -19.05 3.32 -11.82
N GLN A 265 -19.35 4.62 -11.85
CA GLN A 265 -19.19 5.45 -13.04
C GLN A 265 -17.77 6.01 -13.11
N SER A 266 -17.40 6.58 -14.25
CA SER A 266 -16.10 7.25 -14.43
C SER A 266 -15.91 8.47 -13.52
N ASP A 267 -16.99 9.01 -12.97
CA ASP A 267 -16.99 10.08 -11.97
C ASP A 267 -16.97 9.58 -10.52
N THR A 268 -16.65 8.29 -10.33
CA THR A 268 -16.52 7.60 -9.04
C THR A 268 -17.84 7.30 -8.29
N THR A 269 -18.98 7.76 -8.78
CA THR A 269 -20.28 7.49 -8.17
C THR A 269 -20.67 6.01 -8.31
N THR A 270 -21.39 5.49 -7.29
CA THR A 270 -22.02 4.17 -7.32
C THR A 270 -23.54 4.30 -7.49
N ASP A 271 -24.24 3.16 -7.52
CA ASP A 271 -25.71 3.12 -7.45
C ASP A 271 -26.28 3.51 -6.07
N VAL A 272 -25.41 3.69 -5.06
CA VAL A 272 -25.78 4.10 -3.72
C VAL A 272 -25.41 5.56 -3.49
N PRO A 273 -26.37 6.49 -3.39
CA PRO A 273 -26.08 7.92 -3.17
C PRO A 273 -25.25 8.14 -1.89
N GLY A 274 -24.16 8.92 -2.04
CA GLY A 274 -23.22 9.20 -0.94
C GLY A 274 -22.11 8.17 -0.78
N LEU A 275 -22.12 7.06 -1.55
CA LEU A 275 -21.05 6.07 -1.58
C LEU A 275 -20.24 6.20 -2.89
N PHE A 276 -18.95 6.42 -2.78
CA PHE A 276 -18.02 6.62 -3.89
C PHE A 276 -16.94 5.55 -3.86
N VAL A 277 -16.39 5.19 -5.02
CA VAL A 277 -15.33 4.17 -5.14
C VAL A 277 -14.20 4.69 -5.99
N VAL A 278 -12.98 4.56 -5.51
CA VAL A 278 -11.76 4.99 -6.17
C VAL A 278 -10.68 3.91 -6.15
N GLY A 279 -9.72 4.02 -7.06
CA GLY A 279 -8.61 3.08 -7.16
C GLY A 279 -9.06 1.69 -7.60
N ASP A 280 -8.29 0.69 -7.28
CA ASP A 280 -8.43 -0.68 -7.81
C ASP A 280 -9.68 -1.44 -7.36
N LEU A 281 -10.48 -0.88 -6.46
CA LEU A 281 -11.74 -1.50 -6.02
C LEU A 281 -12.87 -1.24 -7.01
N GLY A 282 -12.83 -0.12 -7.72
CA GLY A 282 -13.87 0.27 -8.67
C GLY A 282 -13.75 -0.44 -10.01
N GLY A 283 -14.88 -0.69 -10.67
CA GLY A 283 -14.96 -1.29 -11.99
C GLY A 283 -15.95 -0.56 -12.91
N TYR A 284 -15.43 0.05 -13.98
CA TYR A 284 -16.22 0.67 -15.04
C TYR A 284 -15.56 0.48 -16.42
N SER A 285 -16.33 0.67 -17.48
CA SER A 285 -15.81 0.54 -18.85
C SER A 285 -14.71 1.57 -19.13
N GLY A 286 -13.56 1.11 -19.60
CA GLY A 286 -12.42 1.97 -19.92
C GLY A 286 -11.57 2.37 -18.70
N LYS A 287 -11.80 1.76 -17.52
CA LYS A 287 -10.98 2.01 -16.35
C LYS A 287 -9.51 1.63 -16.57
N ASN A 288 -8.64 2.54 -16.16
CA ASN A 288 -7.20 2.33 -16.16
C ASN A 288 -6.69 2.10 -14.73
N TYR A 289 -6.04 0.96 -14.49
CA TYR A 289 -5.51 0.58 -13.19
C TYR A 289 -4.06 1.05 -12.98
N MET A 290 -3.82 2.35 -13.17
CA MET A 290 -2.53 3.02 -13.00
C MET A 290 -2.56 3.99 -11.81
N LEU A 291 -1.38 4.28 -11.27
CA LEU A 291 -1.22 5.23 -10.16
C LEU A 291 -1.80 6.61 -10.52
N ALA A 292 -1.51 7.12 -11.71
CA ALA A 292 -2.03 8.40 -12.19
C ALA A 292 -3.56 8.44 -12.24
N ALA A 293 -4.19 7.34 -12.68
CA ALA A 293 -5.65 7.26 -12.75
C ALA A 293 -6.28 7.26 -11.34
N CYS A 294 -5.71 6.53 -10.38
CA CYS A 294 -6.25 6.50 -9.03
C CYS A 294 -6.13 7.84 -8.30
N LEU A 295 -5.12 8.66 -8.62
CA LEU A 295 -5.03 10.04 -8.10
C LEU A 295 -6.12 10.92 -8.71
N ALA A 296 -6.36 10.82 -10.02
CA ALA A 296 -7.43 11.55 -10.68
C ALA A 296 -8.82 11.19 -10.11
N GLU A 297 -9.07 9.90 -9.90
CA GLU A 297 -10.30 9.42 -9.24
C GLU A 297 -10.45 9.97 -7.83
N GLY A 298 -9.36 10.07 -7.06
CA GLY A 298 -9.39 10.67 -5.72
C GLY A 298 -9.82 12.13 -5.71
N ALA A 299 -9.37 12.91 -6.68
CA ALA A 299 -9.80 14.31 -6.85
C ALA A 299 -11.28 14.39 -7.29
N GLU A 300 -11.70 13.52 -8.18
CA GLU A 300 -13.08 13.46 -8.68
C GLU A 300 -14.04 13.06 -7.54
N ALA A 301 -13.71 12.04 -6.75
CA ALA A 301 -14.53 11.63 -5.60
C ALA A 301 -14.73 12.77 -4.60
N ALA A 302 -13.69 13.57 -4.33
CA ALA A 302 -13.82 14.74 -3.48
C ALA A 302 -14.77 15.80 -4.05
N ALA A 303 -14.83 15.95 -5.37
CA ALA A 303 -15.79 16.81 -6.03
C ALA A 303 -17.23 16.29 -5.89
N GLN A 304 -17.42 14.99 -6.10
CA GLN A 304 -18.71 14.34 -5.95
C GLN A 304 -19.22 14.37 -4.50
N VAL A 305 -18.33 14.18 -3.52
CA VAL A 305 -18.66 14.36 -2.11
C VAL A 305 -19.19 15.76 -1.83
N ALA A 306 -18.50 16.80 -2.31
CA ALA A 306 -18.94 18.18 -2.10
C ALA A 306 -20.30 18.45 -2.73
N ILE A 307 -20.53 18.00 -3.96
CA ILE A 307 -21.82 18.15 -4.66
C ILE A 307 -22.94 17.39 -3.95
N HIS A 308 -22.64 16.19 -3.43
CA HIS A 308 -23.61 15.41 -2.67
C HIS A 308 -24.04 16.12 -1.36
N LEU A 309 -23.09 16.79 -0.71
CA LEU A 309 -23.35 17.53 0.54
C LEU A 309 -24.02 18.88 0.32
N ASP A 310 -23.74 19.52 -0.82
CA ASP A 310 -24.28 20.79 -1.22
C ASP A 310 -24.40 20.83 -2.75
N GLU A 311 -25.63 20.75 -3.27
CA GLU A 311 -25.92 20.76 -4.71
C GLU A 311 -25.43 22.05 -5.42
N THR A 312 -25.16 23.11 -4.67
CA THR A 312 -24.59 24.37 -5.20
C THR A 312 -23.07 24.38 -5.28
N ALA A 313 -22.42 23.34 -4.71
CA ALA A 313 -20.97 23.22 -4.70
C ALA A 313 -20.41 23.13 -6.13
N GLN A 314 -19.35 23.88 -6.39
CA GLN A 314 -18.69 23.83 -7.69
C GLN A 314 -17.89 22.54 -7.83
N ARG A 315 -18.10 21.83 -8.97
CA ARG A 315 -17.29 20.67 -9.33
C ARG A 315 -15.81 21.06 -9.46
N GLN A 316 -15.55 22.17 -10.14
CA GLN A 316 -14.19 22.63 -10.36
C GLN A 316 -13.67 23.40 -9.15
N LEU A 317 -12.62 22.86 -8.54
CA LEU A 317 -11.94 23.50 -7.42
C LEU A 317 -11.03 24.63 -7.91
N ILE A 318 -10.90 25.68 -7.10
CA ILE A 318 -9.86 26.71 -7.32
C ILE A 318 -8.49 26.02 -7.18
N VAL A 319 -7.68 26.09 -8.25
CA VAL A 319 -6.35 25.48 -8.27
C VAL A 319 -5.45 26.05 -7.18
N SER A 320 -4.54 25.25 -6.65
CA SER A 320 -3.71 25.58 -5.46
C SER A 320 -2.95 26.89 -5.59
N THR A 321 -2.60 27.31 -6.81
CA THR A 321 -1.89 28.58 -7.07
C THR A 321 -2.74 29.83 -6.82
N HIS A 322 -4.06 29.70 -6.81
CA HIS A 322 -5.03 30.80 -6.61
C HIS A 322 -5.96 30.52 -5.42
N ASN A 323 -5.72 29.44 -4.67
CA ASN A 323 -6.53 29.08 -3.53
C ASN A 323 -5.95 29.71 -2.26
N ASP A 324 -6.71 30.58 -1.60
CA ASP A 324 -6.29 31.31 -0.41
C ASP A 324 -5.86 30.41 0.76
N ILE A 325 -6.33 29.14 0.79
CA ILE A 325 -5.92 28.13 1.79
C ILE A 325 -4.39 27.87 1.78
N PHE A 326 -3.71 28.16 0.66
CA PHE A 326 -2.26 28.02 0.51
C PHE A 326 -1.49 29.35 0.60
N LYS A 327 -2.18 30.49 0.82
CA LYS A 327 -1.56 31.81 0.79
C LYS A 327 -0.35 31.91 1.72
N GLU A 328 -0.54 31.59 3.00
CA GLU A 328 0.53 31.66 3.99
C GLU A 328 1.70 30.70 3.66
N LYS A 329 1.39 29.50 3.19
CA LYS A 329 2.39 28.50 2.76
C LYS A 329 3.17 28.98 1.53
N ASN A 330 2.50 29.59 0.58
CA ASN A 330 3.12 30.15 -0.62
C ASN A 330 4.03 31.34 -0.25
N ASP A 331 3.61 32.20 0.65
CA ASP A 331 4.39 33.36 1.09
C ASP A 331 5.63 32.89 1.87
N ALA A 332 5.48 31.92 2.77
CA ALA A 332 6.62 31.32 3.47
C ALA A 332 7.62 30.69 2.51
N ARG A 333 7.15 29.95 1.48
CA ARG A 333 8.03 29.37 0.46
C ARG A 333 8.74 30.41 -0.38
N ARG A 334 8.08 31.48 -0.77
CA ARG A 334 8.71 32.58 -1.54
C ARG A 334 9.88 33.18 -0.78
N LEU A 335 9.74 33.39 0.54
CA LEU A 335 10.81 33.92 1.37
C LEU A 335 12.08 33.07 1.35
N THR A 336 11.97 31.73 1.17
CA THR A 336 13.15 30.85 1.09
C THR A 336 13.98 31.03 -0.19
N TYR A 337 13.45 31.68 -1.22
CA TYR A 337 14.19 32.00 -2.46
C TYR A 337 14.91 33.35 -2.42
N PHE A 338 14.65 34.14 -1.40
CA PHE A 338 15.26 35.48 -1.24
C PHE A 338 16.35 35.52 -0.13
N ASN A 339 16.49 34.42 0.58
CA ASN A 339 17.55 34.18 1.58
C ASN A 339 18.56 33.15 1.08
#